data_f6d5dbbba9b2ddbc748f8eb31855a438
#
_entry.id   f6d5dbbba9b2ddbc748f8eb31855a438
#
_cell.length_a   1.000
_cell.length_b   1.000
_cell.length_c   1.000
_cell.angle_alpha   90.00
_cell.angle_beta   90.00
_cell.angle_gamma   90.00
#
_symmetry.space_group_name_H-M   'P 1'
#
loop_
_entity.id
_entity.type
_entity.pdbx_description
1 polymer ?
#
loop_
_entity_poly.entity_id
_entity_poly.type
_entity_poly.pdbx_seq_one_letter_code
_entity_poly.pdbx_strand_id
1 'polypeptide(L)'
;MALTKTSYLEMNLTDSLVGVDLCHRIEQWLDKNPESVMEGHKLMRSWLLRMIEATASDLDFGGPGSKQMIWMRIYGIKSPNPDFGTYAPWETNLIILSWLTPLQKKRLYQDLSIDFSVSIREMGTTTRYRGTVYFENNYLSANFRRINSSLYSMSNLGIPKPIAERMNLNYEKTGLVLVTGITGSGKSTTLDAIIDMNNRDNQAHIVIIGHPIEFVHESKMALVKHREVGVDVQSFKHGAIESLRQDPDIIMIGEMRDPDT
;
A
#
# COMPACT_ATOMS: atom_id res chain seq x y z
N MET A 1 0.59 24.79 6.54
CA MET A 1 0.50 26.01 5.72
C MET A 1 -0.54 25.68 4.66
N ALA A 2 -1.64 26.40 4.56
CA ALA A 2 -2.65 26.11 3.53
C ALA A 2 -2.04 26.44 2.17
N LEU A 3 -2.17 25.53 1.21
CA LEU A 3 -1.95 25.83 -0.19
C LEU A 3 -2.76 27.11 -0.50
N THR A 4 -2.10 28.18 -0.87
CA THR A 4 -2.68 29.50 -0.83
C THR A 4 -3.62 29.73 -2.01
N LYS A 5 -4.61 30.61 -1.84
CA LYS A 5 -5.48 31.09 -2.93
C LYS A 5 -4.66 31.58 -4.15
N THR A 6 -3.41 31.99 -3.92
CA THR A 6 -2.43 32.34 -4.94
C THR A 6 -2.11 31.16 -5.85
N SER A 7 -1.88 29.96 -5.31
CA SER A 7 -1.58 28.76 -6.11
C SER A 7 -2.73 28.38 -7.05
N TYR A 8 -3.99 28.53 -6.63
CA TYR A 8 -5.15 28.31 -7.49
C TYR A 8 -5.16 29.24 -8.71
N LEU A 9 -4.86 30.51 -8.49
CA LEU A 9 -4.80 31.51 -9.56
C LEU A 9 -3.60 31.28 -10.49
N GLU A 10 -2.46 30.94 -9.95
CA GLU A 10 -1.25 30.62 -10.72
C GLU A 10 -1.41 29.39 -11.59
N MET A 11 -2.11 28.36 -11.14
CA MET A 11 -2.45 27.18 -11.90
C MET A 11 -3.46 27.46 -13.02
N ASN A 12 -4.13 28.63 -12.98
CA ASN A 12 -5.19 28.99 -13.92
C ASN A 12 -6.29 27.92 -13.98
N LEU A 13 -6.74 27.47 -12.81
CA LEU A 13 -7.81 26.49 -12.69
C LEU A 13 -9.15 27.19 -12.99
N THR A 14 -9.96 26.55 -13.84
CA THR A 14 -11.31 26.99 -14.18
C THR A 14 -12.30 25.90 -13.84
N ASP A 15 -13.56 26.24 -13.60
CA ASP A 15 -14.63 25.29 -13.27
C ASP A 15 -14.88 24.26 -14.38
N SER A 16 -14.45 24.56 -15.61
CA SER A 16 -14.52 23.63 -16.74
C SER A 16 -13.41 22.59 -16.76
N LEU A 17 -12.36 22.79 -15.96
CA LEU A 17 -11.20 21.90 -15.91
C LEU A 17 -11.45 20.80 -14.88
N VAL A 18 -11.74 19.59 -15.35
CA VAL A 18 -12.17 18.46 -14.52
C VAL A 18 -11.46 17.17 -14.87
N GLY A 19 -11.53 16.18 -14.00
CA GLY A 19 -11.02 14.84 -14.26
C GLY A 19 -9.52 14.80 -14.54
N VAL A 20 -9.14 14.06 -15.57
CA VAL A 20 -7.72 13.89 -15.96
C VAL A 20 -7.09 15.19 -16.43
N ASP A 21 -7.86 16.09 -17.08
CA ASP A 21 -7.33 17.38 -17.54
C ASP A 21 -6.96 18.29 -16.37
N LEU A 22 -7.76 18.29 -15.31
CA LEU A 22 -7.42 18.96 -14.04
C LEU A 22 -6.13 18.39 -13.44
N CYS A 23 -6.00 17.07 -13.42
CA CYS A 23 -4.80 16.41 -12.91
C CYS A 23 -3.55 16.80 -13.71
N HIS A 24 -3.63 16.79 -15.04
CA HIS A 24 -2.51 17.21 -15.89
C HIS A 24 -2.12 18.67 -15.69
N ARG A 25 -3.10 19.56 -15.47
CA ARG A 25 -2.82 20.97 -15.17
C ARG A 25 -2.08 21.13 -13.84
N ILE A 26 -2.50 20.39 -12.81
CA ILE A 26 -1.84 20.38 -11.51
C ILE A 26 -0.41 19.82 -11.63
N GLU A 27 -0.20 18.74 -12.40
CA GLU A 27 1.13 18.17 -12.63
C GLU A 27 2.08 19.17 -13.31
N GLN A 28 1.62 19.85 -14.37
CA GLN A 28 2.42 20.87 -15.06
C GLN A 28 2.84 22.01 -14.11
N TRP A 29 2.03 22.30 -13.11
CA TRP A 29 2.35 23.28 -12.09
C TRP A 29 3.32 22.71 -11.04
N LEU A 30 3.12 21.47 -10.58
CA LEU A 30 4.03 20.77 -9.66
C LEU A 30 5.43 20.62 -10.24
N ASP A 31 5.56 20.36 -11.54
CA ASP A 31 6.86 20.24 -12.22
C ASP A 31 7.68 21.55 -12.15
N LYS A 32 7.00 22.69 -12.05
CA LYS A 32 7.61 24.01 -11.93
C LYS A 32 7.78 24.51 -10.50
N ASN A 33 7.14 23.82 -9.54
CA ASN A 33 7.06 24.23 -8.13
C ASN A 33 7.41 23.05 -7.19
N PRO A 34 8.68 22.63 -7.15
CA PRO A 34 9.10 21.48 -6.37
C PRO A 34 8.88 21.63 -4.86
N GLU A 35 8.84 22.88 -4.35
CA GLU A 35 8.49 23.18 -2.95
C GLU A 35 7.07 22.73 -2.61
N SER A 36 6.13 22.82 -3.54
CA SER A 36 4.75 22.36 -3.35
C SER A 36 4.63 20.84 -3.34
N VAL A 37 5.48 20.15 -4.10
CA VAL A 37 5.62 18.68 -4.01
C VAL A 37 6.07 18.29 -2.61
N MET A 38 7.10 18.97 -2.08
CA MET A 38 7.60 18.72 -0.72
C MET A 38 6.55 19.02 0.36
N GLU A 39 5.75 20.06 0.18
CA GLU A 39 4.67 20.41 1.10
C GLU A 39 3.55 19.36 1.08
N GLY A 40 3.13 18.93 -0.09
CA GLY A 40 2.18 17.82 -0.24
C GLY A 40 2.67 16.52 0.43
N HIS A 41 3.96 16.19 0.26
CA HIS A 41 4.59 15.07 0.95
C HIS A 41 4.55 15.22 2.48
N LYS A 42 4.88 16.39 3.01
CA LYS A 42 4.85 16.65 4.46
C LYS A 42 3.44 16.53 5.04
N LEU A 43 2.45 17.08 4.35
CA LEU A 43 1.04 16.98 4.76
C LEU A 43 0.56 15.53 4.80
N MET A 44 0.69 14.80 3.70
CA MET A 44 0.30 13.40 3.63
C MET A 44 1.00 12.56 4.71
N ARG A 45 2.33 12.74 4.85
CA ARG A 45 3.10 12.06 5.89
C ARG A 45 2.55 12.36 7.29
N SER A 46 2.22 13.61 7.59
CA SER A 46 1.66 14.01 8.88
C SER A 46 0.31 13.34 9.16
N TRP A 47 -0.54 13.19 8.14
CA TRP A 47 -1.84 12.53 8.27
C TRP A 47 -1.67 11.04 8.55
N LEU A 48 -0.76 10.38 7.82
CA LEU A 48 -0.47 8.94 8.03
C LEU A 48 0.14 8.67 9.41
N LEU A 49 0.99 9.56 9.92
CA LEU A 49 1.51 9.46 11.29
C LEU A 49 0.42 9.62 12.34
N ARG A 50 -0.50 10.58 12.17
CA ARG A 50 -1.65 10.75 13.07
C ARG A 50 -2.59 9.54 13.09
N MET A 51 -2.65 8.74 12.01
CA MET A 51 -3.38 7.46 12.07
C MET A 51 -2.78 6.51 13.11
N ILE A 52 -1.46 6.53 13.31
CA ILE A 52 -0.79 5.68 14.32
C ILE A 52 -1.17 6.17 15.72
N GLU A 53 -1.03 7.47 15.96
CA GLU A 53 -1.32 8.11 17.24
C GLU A 53 -2.79 7.90 17.66
N ALA A 54 -3.71 8.07 16.71
CA ALA A 54 -5.15 7.90 16.94
C ALA A 54 -5.61 6.43 16.90
N THR A 55 -4.71 5.46 16.69
CA THR A 55 -5.07 4.04 16.48
C THR A 55 -6.07 3.82 15.34
N ALA A 56 -6.09 4.71 14.37
CA ALA A 56 -7.00 4.63 13.23
C ALA A 56 -6.61 3.48 12.29
N SER A 57 -7.60 2.80 11.75
CA SER A 57 -7.43 1.75 10.75
C SER A 57 -7.41 2.29 9.33
N ASP A 58 -8.23 3.30 9.05
CA ASP A 58 -8.38 3.88 7.71
C ASP A 58 -8.39 5.42 7.78
N LEU A 59 -7.92 6.04 6.70
CA LEU A 59 -7.96 7.47 6.45
C LEU A 59 -8.50 7.69 5.05
N ASP A 60 -9.48 8.59 4.90
CA ASP A 60 -10.12 8.92 3.63
C ASP A 60 -10.16 10.42 3.43
N PHE A 61 -9.90 10.87 2.21
CA PHE A 61 -9.99 12.28 1.84
C PHE A 61 -10.08 12.46 0.32
N GLY A 62 -10.31 13.69 -0.09
CA GLY A 62 -10.43 14.05 -1.50
C GLY A 62 -11.83 13.88 -2.03
N GLY A 63 -12.05 14.37 -3.24
CA GLY A 63 -13.33 14.41 -3.88
C GLY A 63 -14.40 15.23 -3.15
N PRO A 64 -15.54 15.50 -3.79
CA PRO A 64 -16.65 16.23 -3.16
C PRO A 64 -17.29 15.47 -1.99
N GLY A 65 -17.29 14.14 -2.03
CA GLY A 65 -17.90 13.30 -1.00
C GLY A 65 -17.24 13.42 0.37
N SER A 66 -15.96 13.80 0.44
CA SER A 66 -15.26 14.04 1.70
C SER A 66 -15.71 15.31 2.43
N LYS A 67 -16.49 16.20 1.78
CA LYS A 67 -16.91 17.51 2.31
C LYS A 67 -15.71 18.38 2.73
N GLN A 68 -14.63 18.31 1.96
CA GLN A 68 -13.39 19.05 2.20
C GLN A 68 -12.67 18.64 3.51
N MET A 69 -13.06 17.54 4.15
CA MET A 69 -12.51 17.07 5.41
C MET A 69 -11.66 15.81 5.21
N ILE A 70 -10.78 15.56 6.16
CA ILE A 70 -10.07 14.29 6.30
C ILE A 70 -10.85 13.41 7.27
N TRP A 71 -11.16 12.19 6.85
CA TRP A 71 -11.95 11.23 7.63
C TRP A 71 -11.05 10.12 8.17
N MET A 72 -11.27 9.73 9.40
CA MET A 72 -10.60 8.57 10.01
C MET A 72 -11.61 7.52 10.46
N ARG A 73 -11.18 6.26 10.40
CA ARG A 73 -11.90 5.15 11.05
C ARG A 73 -11.16 4.75 12.31
N ILE A 74 -11.79 5.00 13.46
CA ILE A 74 -11.25 4.66 14.79
C ILE A 74 -12.25 3.72 15.46
N TYR A 75 -11.78 2.55 15.93
CA TYR A 75 -12.64 1.51 16.52
C TYR A 75 -13.88 1.17 15.68
N GLY A 76 -13.73 1.12 14.36
CA GLY A 76 -14.83 0.81 13.45
C GLY A 76 -15.72 1.99 13.05
N ILE A 77 -15.67 3.12 13.75
CA ILE A 77 -16.47 4.31 13.48
C ILE A 77 -15.69 5.25 12.55
N LYS A 78 -16.32 5.63 11.43
CA LYS A 78 -15.76 6.57 10.46
C LYS A 78 -16.33 7.97 10.71
N SER A 79 -15.46 8.93 11.01
CA SER A 79 -15.84 10.31 11.29
C SER A 79 -14.83 11.31 10.71
N PRO A 80 -15.26 12.54 10.39
CA PRO A 80 -14.34 13.60 10.01
C PRO A 80 -13.50 14.03 11.21
N ASN A 81 -12.25 14.38 10.97
CA ASN A 81 -11.37 14.89 12.01
C ASN A 81 -11.03 16.36 11.73
N PRO A 82 -11.59 17.31 12.51
CA PRO A 82 -11.41 18.75 12.30
C PRO A 82 -9.96 19.23 12.48
N ASP A 83 -9.15 18.51 13.24
CA ASP A 83 -7.77 18.89 13.54
C ASP A 83 -6.86 18.88 12.31
N PHE A 84 -7.28 18.23 11.23
CA PHE A 84 -6.57 18.24 9.95
C PHE A 84 -6.81 19.49 9.12
N GLY A 85 -7.83 20.29 9.45
CA GLY A 85 -8.29 21.42 8.63
C GLY A 85 -9.19 20.97 7.47
N THR A 86 -9.41 21.89 6.55
CA THR A 86 -10.26 21.68 5.37
C THR A 86 -9.47 21.93 4.09
N TYR A 87 -9.72 21.11 3.06
CA TYR A 87 -9.02 21.14 1.77
C TYR A 87 -10.02 21.09 0.63
N ALA A 88 -9.94 22.05 -0.29
CA ALA A 88 -10.73 22.03 -1.50
C ALA A 88 -10.36 20.78 -2.35
N PRO A 89 -11.26 20.27 -3.21
CA PRO A 89 -10.98 19.09 -4.03
C PRO A 89 -9.72 19.19 -4.90
N TRP A 90 -9.38 20.38 -5.40
CA TRP A 90 -8.15 20.59 -6.17
C TRP A 90 -6.89 20.53 -5.28
N GLU A 91 -6.96 20.95 -4.02
CA GLU A 91 -5.84 20.86 -3.06
C GLU A 91 -5.55 19.40 -2.73
N THR A 92 -6.59 18.59 -2.53
CA THR A 92 -6.42 17.15 -2.31
C THR A 92 -5.90 16.45 -3.56
N ASN A 93 -6.31 16.85 -4.78
CA ASN A 93 -5.70 16.36 -6.02
C ASN A 93 -4.20 16.65 -6.06
N LEU A 94 -3.79 17.86 -5.71
CA LEU A 94 -2.39 18.26 -5.68
C LEU A 94 -1.60 17.41 -4.67
N ILE A 95 -2.12 17.24 -3.46
CA ILE A 95 -1.48 16.41 -2.42
C ILE A 95 -1.33 14.96 -2.91
N ILE A 96 -2.38 14.37 -3.48
CA ILE A 96 -2.34 13.01 -4.01
C ILE A 96 -1.31 12.90 -5.14
N LEU A 97 -1.36 13.79 -6.13
CA LEU A 97 -0.46 13.76 -7.29
C LEU A 97 1.00 13.99 -6.91
N SER A 98 1.28 14.74 -5.85
CA SER A 98 2.64 14.91 -5.35
C SER A 98 3.27 13.60 -4.87
N TRP A 99 2.48 12.62 -4.43
CA TRP A 99 2.93 11.32 -3.89
C TRP A 99 3.07 10.22 -4.93
N LEU A 100 2.32 10.30 -6.02
CA LEU A 100 2.32 9.27 -7.04
C LEU A 100 3.55 9.38 -7.94
N THR A 101 4.17 8.23 -8.20
CA THR A 101 5.23 8.12 -9.21
C THR A 101 4.65 8.31 -10.63
N PRO A 102 5.48 8.66 -11.64
CA PRO A 102 5.01 8.79 -13.02
C PRO A 102 4.29 7.55 -13.56
N LEU A 103 4.76 6.35 -13.18
CA LEU A 103 4.13 5.09 -13.58
C LEU A 103 2.76 4.90 -12.93
N GLN A 104 2.64 5.25 -11.65
CA GLN A 104 1.37 5.19 -10.91
C GLN A 104 0.35 6.18 -11.49
N LYS A 105 0.75 7.41 -11.80
CA LYS A 105 -0.10 8.40 -12.46
C LYS A 105 -0.60 7.92 -13.81
N LYS A 106 0.30 7.37 -14.65
CA LYS A 106 -0.09 6.80 -15.93
C LYS A 106 -1.17 5.73 -15.79
N ARG A 107 -1.02 4.80 -14.83
CA ARG A 107 -2.02 3.76 -14.54
C ARG A 107 -3.32 4.35 -14.02
N LEU A 108 -3.24 5.31 -13.08
CA LEU A 108 -4.42 6.00 -12.55
C LEU A 108 -5.27 6.62 -13.66
N TYR A 109 -4.64 7.22 -14.68
CA TYR A 109 -5.38 7.83 -15.79
C TYR A 109 -5.94 6.82 -16.78
N GLN A 110 -5.33 5.64 -16.90
CA GLN A 110 -5.83 4.55 -17.73
C GLN A 110 -6.99 3.79 -17.08
N ASP A 111 -6.82 3.45 -15.80
CA ASP A 111 -7.71 2.52 -15.08
C ASP A 111 -8.71 3.26 -14.17
N LEU A 112 -8.58 4.60 -14.06
CA LEU A 112 -9.36 5.51 -13.20
C LEU A 112 -9.25 5.19 -11.69
N SER A 113 -8.43 4.25 -11.35
CA SER A 113 -8.08 3.87 -9.97
C SER A 113 -6.71 3.19 -9.91
N ILE A 114 -6.06 3.26 -8.74
CA ILE A 114 -4.79 2.58 -8.51
C ILE A 114 -4.68 2.17 -7.04
N ASP A 115 -4.22 0.95 -6.82
CA ASP A 115 -3.76 0.46 -5.52
C ASP A 115 -2.23 0.49 -5.45
N PHE A 116 -1.70 0.86 -4.31
CA PHE A 116 -0.25 0.87 -4.05
C PHE A 116 0.04 0.77 -2.56
N SER A 117 1.30 0.50 -2.21
CA SER A 117 1.72 0.53 -0.82
C SER A 117 2.56 1.77 -0.49
N VAL A 118 2.45 2.22 0.75
CA VAL A 118 3.25 3.31 1.32
C VAL A 118 3.89 2.81 2.61
N SER A 119 5.17 3.12 2.79
CA SER A 119 5.90 2.84 4.03
C SER A 119 6.39 4.13 4.66
N ILE A 120 6.04 4.34 5.92
CA ILE A 120 6.52 5.48 6.72
C ILE A 120 7.44 4.95 7.81
N ARG A 121 8.68 5.42 7.82
CA ARG A 121 9.63 5.12 8.89
C ARG A 121 9.67 6.28 9.88
N GLU A 122 9.43 5.96 11.15
CA GLU A 122 9.48 6.92 12.26
C GLU A 122 10.11 6.25 13.48
N MET A 123 11.11 6.89 14.09
CA MET A 123 11.81 6.41 15.30
C MET A 123 12.22 4.92 15.25
N GLY A 124 12.71 4.46 14.10
CA GLY A 124 13.13 3.05 13.91
C GLY A 124 11.99 2.07 13.60
N THR A 125 10.74 2.49 13.71
CA THR A 125 9.57 1.67 13.36
C THR A 125 9.09 1.99 11.94
N THR A 126 8.79 0.97 11.14
CA THR A 126 8.20 1.12 9.81
C THR A 126 6.73 0.73 9.87
N THR A 127 5.85 1.68 9.59
CA THR A 127 4.42 1.42 9.41
C THR A 127 4.08 1.43 7.93
N ARG A 128 3.32 0.43 7.50
CA ARG A 128 2.89 0.30 6.11
C ARG A 128 1.40 0.61 5.97
N TYR A 129 1.07 1.14 4.81
CA TYR A 129 -0.31 1.47 4.44
C TYR A 129 -0.58 0.95 3.04
N ARG A 130 -1.77 0.41 2.83
CA ARG A 130 -2.35 0.21 1.51
C ARG A 130 -3.07 1.50 1.13
N GLY A 131 -2.67 2.11 0.03
CA GLY A 131 -3.30 3.29 -0.55
C GLY A 131 -4.12 2.90 -1.77
N THR A 132 -5.34 3.39 -1.86
CA THR A 132 -6.16 3.35 -3.06
C THR A 132 -6.48 4.77 -3.46
N VAL A 133 -6.17 5.14 -4.70
CA VAL A 133 -6.56 6.44 -5.29
C VAL A 133 -7.50 6.16 -6.45
N TYR A 134 -8.58 6.92 -6.55
CA TYR A 134 -9.60 6.75 -7.58
C TYR A 134 -10.29 8.08 -7.91
N PHE A 135 -10.94 8.15 -9.06
CA PHE A 135 -11.76 9.31 -9.43
C PHE A 135 -13.14 9.22 -8.79
N GLU A 136 -13.60 10.34 -8.23
CA GLU A 136 -14.93 10.56 -7.69
C GLU A 136 -15.45 11.93 -8.12
N ASN A 137 -16.53 11.98 -8.88
CA ASN A 137 -17.12 13.22 -9.42
C ASN A 137 -16.05 14.16 -10.04
N ASN A 138 -15.19 13.61 -10.89
CA ASN A 138 -14.12 14.32 -11.60
C ASN A 138 -12.94 14.81 -10.74
N TYR A 139 -12.86 14.44 -9.47
CA TYR A 139 -11.73 14.73 -8.60
C TYR A 139 -11.12 13.43 -8.10
N LEU A 140 -9.89 13.53 -7.57
CA LEU A 140 -9.24 12.39 -6.93
C LEU A 140 -9.71 12.25 -5.49
N SER A 141 -10.02 11.02 -5.14
CA SER A 141 -10.24 10.56 -3.76
C SER A 141 -9.20 9.54 -3.40
N ALA A 142 -8.84 9.48 -2.12
CA ALA A 142 -7.87 8.54 -1.61
C ALA A 142 -8.33 7.88 -0.32
N ASN A 143 -8.09 6.58 -0.22
CA ASN A 143 -8.22 5.80 1.01
C ASN A 143 -6.86 5.20 1.37
N PHE A 144 -6.47 5.32 2.63
CA PHE A 144 -5.29 4.66 3.17
C PHE A 144 -5.70 3.75 4.33
N ARG A 145 -5.38 2.47 4.22
CA ARG A 145 -5.56 1.48 5.29
C ARG A 145 -4.23 1.14 5.91
N ARG A 146 -4.14 1.27 7.23
CA ARG A 146 -2.96 0.83 7.97
C ARG A 146 -2.88 -0.69 7.94
N ILE A 147 -1.74 -1.21 7.48
CA ILE A 147 -1.45 -2.63 7.49
C ILE A 147 -0.93 -2.99 8.88
N ASN A 148 -1.61 -3.92 9.54
CA ASN A 148 -1.15 -4.42 10.83
C ASN A 148 0.04 -5.36 10.58
N SER A 149 1.20 -5.00 11.10
CA SER A 149 2.46 -5.73 10.93
C SER A 149 2.75 -6.72 12.06
N SER A 150 1.75 -7.18 12.79
CA SER A 150 1.95 -8.18 13.84
C SER A 150 2.25 -9.54 13.22
N LEU A 151 3.46 -10.04 13.50
CA LEU A 151 3.89 -11.36 13.09
C LEU A 151 3.55 -12.38 14.18
N TYR A 152 2.86 -13.44 13.80
CA TYR A 152 2.48 -14.53 14.71
C TYR A 152 3.34 -15.76 14.42
N SER A 153 3.71 -16.49 15.48
CA SER A 153 4.33 -17.81 15.32
C SER A 153 3.28 -18.86 14.94
N MET A 154 3.72 -19.95 14.31
CA MET A 154 2.85 -21.08 13.98
C MET A 154 2.09 -21.62 15.21
N SER A 155 2.76 -21.65 16.37
CA SER A 155 2.14 -22.07 17.64
C SER A 155 1.07 -21.09 18.13
N ASN A 156 1.30 -19.78 18.00
CA ASN A 156 0.33 -18.75 18.38
C ASN A 156 -0.94 -18.78 17.49
N LEU A 157 -0.81 -19.28 16.26
CA LEU A 157 -1.95 -19.52 15.35
C LEU A 157 -2.67 -20.85 15.65
N GLY A 158 -2.20 -21.63 16.63
CA GLY A 158 -2.77 -22.92 16.96
C GLY A 158 -2.51 -24.01 15.93
N ILE A 159 -1.53 -23.84 15.05
CA ILE A 159 -1.18 -24.82 14.03
C ILE A 159 -0.38 -25.96 14.71
N PRO A 160 -0.86 -27.23 14.63
CA PRO A 160 -0.20 -28.36 15.23
C PRO A 160 1.22 -28.53 14.71
N LYS A 161 2.15 -28.87 15.61
CA LYS A 161 3.58 -29.04 15.27
C LYS A 161 3.83 -29.97 14.06
N PRO A 162 3.18 -31.14 13.92
CA PRO A 162 3.41 -32.01 12.76
C PRO A 162 3.00 -31.37 11.42
N ILE A 163 2.02 -30.46 11.44
CA ILE A 163 1.60 -29.71 10.25
C ILE A 163 2.61 -28.59 9.96
N ALA A 164 3.06 -27.85 11.00
CA ALA A 164 4.07 -26.81 10.85
C ALA A 164 5.40 -27.40 10.28
N GLU A 165 5.81 -28.59 10.74
CA GLU A 165 6.99 -29.28 10.22
C GLU A 165 6.92 -29.55 8.72
N ARG A 166 5.74 -29.90 8.19
CA ARG A 166 5.54 -30.11 6.74
C ARG A 166 5.66 -28.84 5.91
N MET A 167 5.64 -27.69 6.54
CA MET A 167 5.80 -26.38 5.89
C MET A 167 7.20 -25.78 6.11
N ASN A 168 8.10 -26.53 6.75
CA ASN A 168 9.47 -26.10 7.06
C ASN A 168 10.47 -26.90 6.19
N LEU A 169 11.38 -26.18 5.51
CA LEU A 169 12.40 -26.74 4.61
C LEU A 169 13.36 -27.73 5.28
N ASN A 170 13.45 -27.75 6.62
CA ASN A 170 14.21 -28.76 7.33
C ASN A 170 13.61 -30.17 7.21
N TYR A 171 12.32 -30.26 6.93
CA TYR A 171 11.57 -31.53 6.86
C TYR A 171 11.08 -31.85 5.45
N GLU A 172 10.56 -30.87 4.73
CA GLU A 172 10.02 -31.03 3.39
C GLU A 172 10.62 -29.99 2.43
N LYS A 173 11.28 -30.45 1.38
CA LYS A 173 12.02 -29.56 0.46
C LYS A 173 11.28 -29.26 -0.84
N THR A 174 10.21 -29.96 -1.11
CA THR A 174 9.44 -29.82 -2.36
C THR A 174 7.96 -29.93 -2.08
N GLY A 175 7.15 -29.24 -2.86
CA GLY A 175 5.70 -29.34 -2.78
C GLY A 175 4.99 -28.03 -3.02
N LEU A 176 3.67 -28.09 -2.85
CA LEU A 176 2.79 -26.93 -2.96
C LEU A 176 1.95 -26.80 -1.68
N VAL A 177 1.98 -25.64 -1.06
CA VAL A 177 1.13 -25.31 0.09
C VAL A 177 0.06 -24.31 -0.35
N LEU A 178 -1.21 -24.69 -0.21
CA LEU A 178 -2.35 -23.82 -0.50
C LEU A 178 -3.03 -23.39 0.81
N VAL A 179 -3.13 -22.08 1.02
CA VAL A 179 -3.85 -21.48 2.15
C VAL A 179 -5.14 -20.86 1.63
N THR A 180 -6.27 -21.47 1.92
CA THR A 180 -7.59 -21.10 1.40
C THR A 180 -8.53 -20.68 2.52
N GLY A 181 -9.51 -19.85 2.22
CA GLY A 181 -10.52 -19.40 3.17
C GLY A 181 -11.15 -18.06 2.76
N ILE A 182 -12.20 -17.67 3.47
CA ILE A 182 -12.88 -16.40 3.25
C ILE A 182 -11.99 -15.20 3.66
N THR A 183 -12.35 -14.00 3.24
CA THR A 183 -11.66 -12.77 3.67
C THR A 183 -11.70 -12.64 5.19
N GLY A 184 -10.57 -12.28 5.80
CA GLY A 184 -10.45 -12.13 7.25
C GLY A 184 -10.22 -13.44 8.02
N SER A 185 -10.10 -14.61 7.36
CA SER A 185 -9.86 -15.90 8.01
C SER A 185 -8.40 -16.13 8.46
N GLY A 186 -7.50 -15.18 8.23
CA GLY A 186 -6.10 -15.28 8.63
C GLY A 186 -5.16 -15.88 7.58
N LYS A 187 -5.55 -15.95 6.30
CA LYS A 187 -4.70 -16.51 5.23
C LYS A 187 -3.32 -15.88 5.15
N SER A 188 -3.27 -14.54 5.02
CA SER A 188 -2.01 -13.79 4.95
C SER A 188 -1.19 -13.97 6.23
N THR A 189 -1.83 -13.92 7.38
CA THR A 189 -1.18 -14.15 8.68
C THR A 189 -0.54 -15.53 8.77
N THR A 190 -1.22 -16.55 8.23
CA THR A 190 -0.69 -17.93 8.17
C THR A 190 0.50 -18.03 7.21
N LEU A 191 0.39 -17.42 6.02
CA LEU A 191 1.51 -17.36 5.06
C LEU A 191 2.72 -16.66 5.65
N ASP A 192 2.53 -15.50 6.29
CA ASP A 192 3.62 -14.76 6.94
C ASP A 192 4.26 -15.56 8.08
N ALA A 193 3.48 -16.34 8.85
CA ALA A 193 4.00 -17.22 9.88
C ALA A 193 4.86 -18.37 9.30
N ILE A 194 4.47 -18.95 8.17
CA ILE A 194 5.24 -19.96 7.44
C ILE A 194 6.56 -19.37 6.95
N ILE A 195 6.50 -18.20 6.35
CA ILE A 195 7.69 -17.49 5.86
C ILE A 195 8.63 -17.14 7.02
N ASP A 196 8.13 -16.58 8.11
CA ASP A 196 8.96 -16.22 9.26
C ASP A 196 9.62 -17.44 9.91
N MET A 197 8.91 -18.56 10.02
CA MET A 197 9.48 -19.81 10.49
C MET A 197 10.67 -20.26 9.63
N ASN A 198 10.48 -20.31 8.32
CA ASN A 198 11.56 -20.68 7.39
C ASN A 198 12.70 -19.67 7.37
N ASN A 199 12.40 -18.38 7.47
CA ASN A 199 13.38 -17.30 7.54
C ASN A 199 14.28 -17.37 8.80
N ARG A 200 13.74 -17.91 9.90
CA ARG A 200 14.50 -18.10 11.15
C ARG A 200 15.30 -19.40 11.18
N ASP A 201 14.77 -20.45 10.56
CA ASP A 201 15.25 -21.80 10.78
C ASP A 201 16.15 -22.31 9.64
N ASN A 202 16.14 -21.67 8.47
CA ASN A 202 16.78 -22.19 7.25
C ASN A 202 17.68 -21.15 6.57
N GLN A 203 18.83 -21.59 6.08
CA GLN A 203 19.64 -20.87 5.11
C GLN A 203 19.04 -21.07 3.73
N ALA A 204 18.15 -20.18 3.31
CA ALA A 204 17.32 -20.32 2.11
C ALA A 204 17.15 -18.99 1.40
N HIS A 205 16.71 -19.02 0.14
CA HIS A 205 16.26 -17.86 -0.60
C HIS A 205 14.73 -17.89 -0.75
N ILE A 206 14.08 -16.90 -0.19
CA ILE A 206 12.63 -16.76 -0.17
C ILE A 206 12.23 -15.57 -1.04
N VAL A 207 11.40 -15.79 -2.05
CA VAL A 207 10.82 -14.73 -2.89
C VAL A 207 9.35 -14.58 -2.59
N ILE A 208 8.92 -13.39 -2.19
CA ILE A 208 7.54 -13.04 -1.87
C ILE A 208 6.99 -12.13 -2.96
N ILE A 209 5.88 -12.53 -3.58
CA ILE A 209 5.16 -11.75 -4.60
C ILE A 209 3.80 -11.37 -4.02
N GLY A 210 3.49 -10.08 -3.97
CA GLY A 210 2.23 -9.59 -3.37
C GLY A 210 1.69 -8.33 -4.04
N HIS A 211 0.42 -7.99 -3.75
CA HIS A 211 -0.24 -6.79 -4.26
C HIS A 211 -1.31 -6.27 -3.27
N PRO A 212 -0.94 -5.32 -2.42
CA PRO A 212 0.43 -4.95 -2.04
C PRO A 212 1.10 -6.02 -1.15
N ILE A 213 2.40 -5.86 -0.90
CA ILE A 213 3.09 -6.64 0.14
C ILE A 213 2.50 -6.25 1.50
N GLU A 214 1.89 -7.20 2.22
CA GLU A 214 1.27 -6.93 3.53
C GLU A 214 2.32 -6.86 4.64
N PHE A 215 3.26 -7.79 4.69
CA PHE A 215 4.33 -7.83 5.68
C PHE A 215 5.71 -7.84 5.00
N VAL A 216 6.64 -7.02 5.50
CA VAL A 216 8.03 -7.02 5.03
C VAL A 216 8.88 -7.80 6.03
N HIS A 217 9.30 -8.99 5.63
CA HIS A 217 10.20 -9.82 6.40
C HIS A 217 11.63 -9.33 6.27
N GLU A 218 12.27 -8.96 7.37
CA GLU A 218 13.71 -8.74 7.39
C GLU A 218 14.43 -10.09 7.24
N SER A 219 15.48 -10.15 6.41
CA SER A 219 16.31 -11.35 6.26
C SER A 219 16.96 -11.71 7.59
N LYS A 220 16.84 -12.97 8.02
CA LYS A 220 17.45 -13.54 9.24
C LYS A 220 18.47 -14.58 8.85
N MET A 221 18.13 -15.88 8.92
CA MET A 221 18.95 -16.94 8.34
C MET A 221 18.75 -17.05 6.83
N ALA A 222 17.50 -16.83 6.36
CA ALA A 222 17.21 -16.80 4.95
C ALA A 222 17.40 -15.40 4.34
N LEU A 223 17.68 -15.37 3.04
CA LEU A 223 17.57 -14.17 2.19
C LEU A 223 16.11 -14.01 1.77
N VAL A 224 15.46 -12.94 2.17
CA VAL A 224 14.05 -12.68 1.80
C VAL A 224 13.95 -11.51 0.84
N LYS A 225 13.37 -11.76 -0.33
CA LYS A 225 13.12 -10.76 -1.36
C LYS A 225 11.62 -10.53 -1.51
N HIS A 226 11.24 -9.26 -1.61
CA HIS A 226 9.85 -8.85 -1.81
C HIS A 226 9.69 -8.23 -3.19
N ARG A 227 8.66 -8.63 -3.91
CA ARG A 227 8.36 -8.14 -5.26
C ARG A 227 6.89 -7.74 -5.32
N GLU A 228 6.61 -6.45 -5.35
CA GLU A 228 5.25 -5.93 -5.40
C GLU A 228 4.76 -5.85 -6.84
N VAL A 229 3.61 -6.47 -7.11
CA VAL A 229 2.98 -6.38 -8.44
C VAL A 229 2.57 -4.93 -8.70
N GLY A 230 2.94 -4.46 -9.88
CA GLY A 230 2.67 -3.07 -10.25
C GLY A 230 3.78 -2.08 -9.91
N VAL A 231 4.76 -2.51 -9.11
CA VAL A 231 5.96 -1.73 -8.75
C VAL A 231 7.22 -2.45 -9.23
N ASP A 232 7.44 -3.67 -8.73
CA ASP A 232 8.66 -4.46 -9.00
C ASP A 232 8.46 -5.50 -10.10
N VAL A 233 7.21 -5.94 -10.31
CA VAL A 233 6.82 -6.90 -11.34
C VAL A 233 5.50 -6.50 -12.00
N GLN A 234 5.29 -6.96 -13.23
CA GLN A 234 4.10 -6.58 -14.00
C GLN A 234 2.82 -7.30 -13.54
N SER A 235 2.93 -8.56 -13.16
CA SER A 235 1.82 -9.40 -12.72
C SER A 235 2.32 -10.53 -11.81
N PHE A 236 1.42 -11.22 -11.13
CA PHE A 236 1.75 -12.42 -10.36
C PHE A 236 2.40 -13.49 -11.24
N LYS A 237 1.84 -13.75 -12.43
CA LYS A 237 2.39 -14.69 -13.43
C LYS A 237 3.83 -14.35 -13.80
N HIS A 238 4.11 -13.09 -14.19
CA HIS A 238 5.47 -12.68 -14.53
C HIS A 238 6.41 -12.80 -13.33
N GLY A 239 5.96 -12.36 -12.16
CA GLY A 239 6.73 -12.49 -10.93
C GLY A 239 7.09 -13.93 -10.59
N ALA A 240 6.14 -14.87 -10.73
CA ALA A 240 6.38 -16.30 -10.50
C ALA A 240 7.41 -16.87 -11.49
N ILE A 241 7.22 -16.62 -12.80
CA ILE A 241 8.12 -17.11 -13.86
C ILE A 241 9.54 -16.56 -13.69
N GLU A 242 9.67 -15.27 -13.41
CA GLU A 242 10.97 -14.63 -13.19
C GLU A 242 11.65 -15.13 -11.91
N SER A 243 10.87 -15.42 -10.87
CA SER A 243 11.40 -15.96 -9.61
C SER A 243 12.08 -17.31 -9.77
N LEU A 244 11.60 -18.16 -10.67
CA LEU A 244 12.24 -19.46 -10.98
C LEU A 244 13.70 -19.33 -11.46
N ARG A 245 14.09 -18.15 -11.96
CA ARG A 245 15.46 -17.86 -12.42
C ARG A 245 16.34 -17.22 -11.36
N GLN A 246 15.80 -17.02 -10.14
CA GLN A 246 16.47 -16.36 -9.02
C GLN A 246 17.03 -17.35 -8.00
N ASP A 247 16.99 -18.65 -8.30
CA ASP A 247 17.41 -19.74 -7.40
C ASP A 247 16.68 -19.70 -6.05
N PRO A 248 15.33 -19.71 -6.05
CA PRO A 248 14.55 -19.67 -4.83
C PRO A 248 14.36 -21.06 -4.23
N ASP A 249 14.40 -21.15 -2.92
CA ASP A 249 13.94 -22.34 -2.16
C ASP A 249 12.44 -22.25 -1.85
N ILE A 250 11.92 -21.02 -1.67
CA ILE A 250 10.49 -20.76 -1.47
C ILE A 250 10.05 -19.60 -2.36
N ILE A 251 8.95 -19.81 -3.09
CA ILE A 251 8.20 -18.73 -3.76
C ILE A 251 6.85 -18.62 -3.06
N MET A 252 6.58 -17.47 -2.45
CA MET A 252 5.26 -17.13 -1.89
C MET A 252 4.50 -16.24 -2.86
N ILE A 253 3.31 -16.65 -3.24
CA ILE A 253 2.35 -15.86 -4.03
C ILE A 253 1.22 -15.45 -3.11
N GLY A 254 1.07 -14.12 -2.85
CA GLY A 254 0.14 -13.60 -1.88
C GLY A 254 -1.33 -13.87 -2.21
N GLU A 255 -1.66 -13.91 -3.50
CA GLU A 255 -3.02 -14.23 -3.98
C GLU A 255 -2.99 -14.74 -5.43
N MET A 256 -3.96 -15.55 -5.77
CA MET A 256 -4.23 -16.01 -7.14
C MET A 256 -5.56 -15.41 -7.60
N ARG A 257 -5.52 -14.45 -8.52
CA ARG A 257 -6.71 -13.74 -9.01
C ARG A 257 -7.19 -14.21 -10.38
N ASP A 258 -6.32 -14.81 -11.13
CA ASP A 258 -6.59 -15.23 -12.51
C ASP A 258 -6.10 -16.67 -12.75
N PRO A 259 -6.66 -17.36 -13.78
CA PRO A 259 -6.28 -18.74 -14.10
C PRO A 259 -4.81 -18.90 -14.53
N ASP A 260 -4.15 -17.81 -14.87
CA ASP A 260 -2.79 -17.80 -15.39
C ASP A 260 -1.72 -17.69 -14.28
N THR A 261 -2.16 -17.35 -13.05
CA THR A 261 -1.31 -17.29 -11.87
C THR A 261 -1.13 -18.68 -11.28
#